data_71176cfb9d4fe166272966c8d9134d18
#
_entry.id   71176cfb9d4fe166272966c8d9134d18
#
_cell.length_a   1.000
_cell.length_b   1.000
_cell.length_c   1.000
_cell.angle_alpha   90.00
_cell.angle_beta   90.00
_cell.angle_gamma   90.00
#
_symmetry.space_group_name_H-M   'P 1'
#
loop_
_entity.id
_entity.type
_entity.pdbx_description
1 polymer ?
#
loop_
_entity_poly.entity_id
_entity_poly.type
_entity_poly.pdbx_seq_one_letter_code
_entity_poly.pdbx_strand_id
1 'polypeptide(L)'
;MNDAVPPRILLADADAFYVSVARLVDPAGAGRAALLIVGGSAERRGVVTSASFEARAFGVHSAMPMARAIRLCPDAMVVPVPWQACVEKSRDIKRALTDFTPAVEQASSDEFYVDLSGTERLYKGEPLAETGRRIRATVQQVTRLTVSIGGGTSKVVAKLAAGVAKPAPAGTGDGVWVVEPGAEIAFMQRFSLAEIPSVGPRFQERLAKFGLRRVDDVLRHERHTLAVWLGEREGAWLYDRVRGIGGATVDARGEAQSISRDDTFPADVSDDAGRLCALVRVTVAR
;
A
#
# COMPACT_ATOMS: atom_id res chain seq x y z
N MET A 1 6.58 -18.38 -30.44
CA MET A 1 6.32 -17.85 -29.10
C MET A 1 7.25 -16.67 -28.91
N ASN A 2 6.69 -15.51 -28.58
CA ASN A 2 7.50 -14.31 -28.40
C ASN A 2 8.27 -14.49 -27.07
N ASP A 3 9.58 -14.70 -27.14
CA ASP A 3 10.47 -14.80 -25.97
C ASP A 3 10.67 -13.42 -25.30
N ALA A 4 9.56 -12.74 -25.02
CA ALA A 4 9.62 -11.49 -24.29
C ALA A 4 10.11 -11.78 -22.86
N VAL A 5 11.21 -11.17 -22.47
CA VAL A 5 11.73 -11.25 -21.11
C VAL A 5 10.62 -10.81 -20.14
N PRO A 6 10.29 -11.62 -19.12
CA PRO A 6 9.23 -11.27 -18.17
C PRO A 6 9.56 -9.97 -17.44
N PRO A 7 8.54 -9.13 -17.14
CA PRO A 7 8.75 -7.90 -16.38
C PRO A 7 9.39 -8.17 -15.01
N ARG A 8 10.19 -7.22 -14.54
CA ARG A 8 10.89 -7.26 -13.23
C ARG A 8 10.42 -6.10 -12.37
N ILE A 9 9.23 -6.23 -11.81
CA ILE A 9 8.57 -5.18 -11.03
C ILE A 9 8.80 -5.41 -9.55
N LEU A 10 9.33 -4.39 -8.86
CA LEU A 10 9.38 -4.34 -7.40
C LEU A 10 8.38 -3.32 -6.86
N LEU A 11 7.89 -3.55 -5.66
CA LEU A 11 7.25 -2.56 -4.81
C LEU A 11 8.10 -2.37 -3.56
N ALA A 12 8.51 -1.15 -3.28
CA ALA A 12 9.05 -0.72 -2.00
C ALA A 12 7.92 -0.09 -1.17
N ASP A 13 7.61 -0.68 -0.02
CA ASP A 13 6.56 -0.27 0.91
C ASP A 13 7.20 0.06 2.26
N ALA A 14 7.16 1.33 2.68
CA ALA A 14 7.82 1.76 3.91
C ALA A 14 7.06 1.28 5.16
N ASP A 15 7.76 0.57 6.04
CA ASP A 15 7.19 -0.10 7.20
C ASP A 15 6.69 0.91 8.24
N ALA A 16 5.38 0.87 8.51
CA ALA A 16 4.70 1.78 9.44
C ALA A 16 5.15 3.24 9.25
N PHE A 17 5.18 3.73 8.01
CA PHE A 17 5.81 4.97 7.56
C PHE A 17 5.61 6.15 8.50
N TYR A 18 4.35 6.55 8.77
CA TYR A 18 4.05 7.72 9.60
C TYR A 18 4.53 7.55 11.05
N VAL A 19 4.45 6.34 11.58
CA VAL A 19 4.99 6.00 12.92
C VAL A 19 6.50 6.11 12.93
N SER A 20 7.15 5.54 11.92
CA SER A 20 8.60 5.55 11.79
C SER A 20 9.15 6.97 11.64
N VAL A 21 8.47 7.81 10.84
CA VAL A 21 8.83 9.23 10.70
C VAL A 21 8.59 10.01 12.00
N ALA A 22 7.46 9.79 12.69
CA ALA A 22 7.19 10.44 13.97
C ALA A 22 8.26 10.10 15.02
N ARG A 23 8.70 8.84 15.07
CA ARG A 23 9.80 8.39 15.94
C ARG A 23 11.14 9.05 15.62
N LEU A 24 11.42 9.31 14.33
CA LEU A 24 12.65 10.02 13.92
C LEU A 24 12.61 11.51 14.25
N VAL A 25 11.44 12.14 14.18
CA VAL A 25 11.26 13.57 14.49
C VAL A 25 11.33 13.84 15.99
N ASP A 26 10.77 12.96 16.79
CA ASP A 26 10.78 13.05 18.26
C ASP A 26 11.37 11.79 18.89
N PRO A 27 12.71 11.66 18.92
CA PRO A 27 13.36 10.45 19.48
C PRO A 27 13.15 10.30 21.00
N ALA A 28 12.91 11.39 21.71
CA ALA A 28 12.75 11.37 23.19
C ALA A 28 11.33 11.02 23.62
N GLY A 29 10.31 11.42 22.86
CA GLY A 29 8.90 11.12 23.10
C GLY A 29 8.42 9.94 22.25
N ALA A 30 7.95 10.21 21.01
CA ALA A 30 7.41 9.20 20.11
C ALA A 30 8.42 8.04 19.83
N GLY A 31 9.72 8.36 19.81
CA GLY A 31 10.78 7.35 19.59
C GLY A 31 10.88 6.31 20.71
N ARG A 32 10.48 6.62 21.93
CA ARG A 32 10.48 5.71 23.07
C ARG A 32 9.13 5.04 23.32
N ALA A 33 8.07 5.51 22.69
CA ALA A 33 6.74 4.97 22.86
C ALA A 33 6.59 3.64 22.10
N ALA A 34 6.37 2.54 22.81
CA ALA A 34 6.04 1.26 22.20
C ALA A 34 4.65 1.34 21.57
N LEU A 35 3.65 1.79 22.32
CA LEU A 35 2.29 2.00 21.87
C LEU A 35 2.17 3.43 21.31
N LEU A 36 2.20 3.57 19.97
CA LEU A 36 2.16 4.87 19.31
C LEU A 36 1.06 4.90 18.23
N ILE A 37 0.23 5.93 18.29
CA ILE A 37 -0.80 6.21 17.30
C ILE A 37 -0.51 7.59 16.69
N VAL A 38 -0.44 7.65 15.37
CA VAL A 38 -0.23 8.89 14.62
C VAL A 38 -1.53 9.25 13.91
N GLY A 39 -2.03 10.47 14.10
CA GLY A 39 -3.27 10.90 13.45
C GLY A 39 -3.87 12.18 14.02
N GLY A 40 -5.15 12.41 13.73
CA GLY A 40 -5.90 13.55 14.23
C GLY A 40 -6.33 13.37 15.69
N SER A 41 -6.74 14.47 16.37
CA SER A 41 -7.21 14.40 17.74
C SER A 41 -8.63 13.80 17.87
N ALA A 42 -8.92 13.18 19.00
CA ALA A 42 -10.24 12.60 19.30
C ALA A 42 -11.33 13.67 19.38
N GLU A 43 -11.01 14.84 19.94
CA GLU A 43 -11.94 15.97 20.14
C GLU A 43 -12.38 16.60 18.82
N ARG A 44 -11.54 16.48 17.77
CA ARG A 44 -11.80 17.05 16.45
C ARG A 44 -12.27 16.00 15.42
N ARG A 45 -12.86 14.89 15.90
CA ARG A 45 -13.33 13.78 15.02
C ARG A 45 -12.19 13.22 14.14
N GLY A 46 -10.96 13.29 14.63
CA GLY A 46 -9.77 12.80 13.90
C GLY A 46 -9.79 11.30 13.72
N VAL A 47 -9.04 10.85 12.72
CA VAL A 47 -8.84 9.44 12.43
C VAL A 47 -7.38 9.04 12.62
N VAL A 48 -7.16 7.75 12.84
CA VAL A 48 -5.84 7.13 12.85
C VAL A 48 -5.27 7.17 11.44
N THR A 49 -4.12 7.80 11.24
CA THR A 49 -3.35 7.72 10.00
C THR A 49 -2.52 6.45 10.00
N SER A 50 -1.80 6.19 11.09
CA SER A 50 -1.03 4.96 11.28
C SER A 50 -0.88 4.63 12.76
N ALA A 51 -0.58 3.37 13.08
CA ALA A 51 -0.32 2.91 14.43
C ALA A 51 0.90 1.97 14.43
N SER A 52 1.65 1.96 15.55
CA SER A 52 2.74 1.00 15.76
C SER A 52 2.21 -0.44 15.72
N PHE A 53 3.07 -1.40 15.43
CA PHE A 53 2.65 -2.81 15.38
C PHE A 53 2.10 -3.29 16.73
N GLU A 54 2.65 -2.79 17.82
CA GLU A 54 2.19 -3.06 19.19
C GLU A 54 0.79 -2.51 19.42
N ALA A 55 0.49 -1.28 18.96
CA ALA A 55 -0.85 -0.72 19.04
C ALA A 55 -1.87 -1.44 18.13
N ARG A 56 -1.43 -1.93 16.97
CA ARG A 56 -2.26 -2.75 16.06
C ARG A 56 -2.69 -4.07 16.70
N ALA A 57 -1.88 -4.65 17.60
CA ALA A 57 -2.25 -5.86 18.34
C ALA A 57 -3.49 -5.66 19.22
N PHE A 58 -3.81 -4.41 19.62
CA PHE A 58 -5.05 -4.04 20.30
C PHE A 58 -6.24 -3.79 19.34
N GLY A 59 -6.07 -4.06 18.04
CA GLY A 59 -7.09 -3.84 17.03
C GLY A 59 -7.14 -2.42 16.47
N VAL A 60 -6.15 -1.56 16.79
CA VAL A 60 -6.04 -0.22 16.20
C VAL A 60 -5.55 -0.33 14.73
N HIS A 61 -6.23 0.37 13.82
CA HIS A 61 -5.87 0.37 12.39
C HIS A 61 -6.10 1.74 11.74
N SER A 62 -5.48 1.95 10.58
CA SER A 62 -5.66 3.18 9.79
C SER A 62 -7.13 3.40 9.43
N ALA A 63 -7.54 4.66 9.31
CA ALA A 63 -8.90 5.12 9.10
C ALA A 63 -9.89 4.87 10.27
N MET A 64 -9.45 4.26 11.38
CA MET A 64 -10.28 4.13 12.58
C MET A 64 -10.50 5.51 13.23
N PRO A 65 -11.72 5.84 13.71
CA PRO A 65 -11.92 7.05 14.52
C PRO A 65 -10.99 7.06 15.74
N MET A 66 -10.29 8.18 15.98
CA MET A 66 -9.31 8.28 17.06
C MET A 66 -9.92 8.01 18.45
N ALA A 67 -11.14 8.46 18.68
CA ALA A 67 -11.87 8.17 19.93
C ALA A 67 -12.08 6.66 20.17
N ARG A 68 -12.22 5.85 19.11
CA ARG A 68 -12.29 4.39 19.20
C ARG A 68 -10.91 3.79 19.46
N ALA A 69 -9.89 4.28 18.76
CA ALA A 69 -8.51 3.81 18.90
C ALA A 69 -8.00 3.96 20.35
N ILE A 70 -8.25 5.12 20.98
CA ILE A 70 -7.88 5.39 22.38
C ILE A 70 -8.62 4.44 23.35
N ARG A 71 -9.88 4.09 23.08
CA ARG A 71 -10.59 3.11 23.93
C ARG A 71 -10.02 1.70 23.80
N LEU A 72 -9.51 1.32 22.64
CA LEU A 72 -8.87 0.01 22.42
C LEU A 72 -7.47 -0.05 23.01
N CYS A 73 -6.74 1.05 22.98
CA CYS A 73 -5.36 1.14 23.44
C CYS A 73 -5.16 2.44 24.26
N PRO A 74 -5.66 2.48 25.52
CA PRO A 74 -5.69 3.71 26.32
C PRO A 74 -4.29 4.22 26.71
N ASP A 75 -3.30 3.33 26.80
CA ASP A 75 -1.92 3.67 27.14
C ASP A 75 -1.10 4.15 25.94
N ALA A 76 -1.70 4.22 24.75
CA ALA A 76 -0.99 4.67 23.58
C ALA A 76 -0.72 6.17 23.60
N MET A 77 0.52 6.54 23.28
CA MET A 77 0.86 7.92 22.95
C MET A 77 0.21 8.29 21.61
N VAL A 78 -0.55 9.39 21.59
CA VAL A 78 -1.15 9.93 20.35
C VAL A 78 -0.38 11.18 19.93
N VAL A 79 0.10 11.20 18.70
CA VAL A 79 0.84 12.34 18.14
C VAL A 79 0.26 12.77 16.79
N PRO A 80 0.33 14.06 16.44
CA PRO A 80 -0.08 14.52 15.12
C PRO A 80 0.86 13.98 14.02
N VAL A 81 0.35 13.96 12.77
CA VAL A 81 1.16 13.58 11.62
C VAL A 81 2.23 14.66 11.36
N PRO A 82 3.52 14.31 11.33
CA PRO A 82 4.61 15.25 11.00
C PRO A 82 4.71 15.44 9.47
N TRP A 83 3.72 16.10 8.87
CA TRP A 83 3.52 16.15 7.42
C TRP A 83 4.76 16.57 6.62
N GLN A 84 5.46 17.63 7.05
CA GLN A 84 6.65 18.10 6.35
C GLN A 84 7.74 17.03 6.31
N ALA A 85 8.03 16.41 7.46
CA ALA A 85 9.02 15.35 7.56
C ALA A 85 8.61 14.11 6.75
N CYS A 86 7.31 13.78 6.70
CA CYS A 86 6.79 12.71 5.85
C CYS A 86 7.03 12.99 4.36
N VAL A 87 6.76 14.21 3.90
CA VAL A 87 7.02 14.61 2.50
C VAL A 87 8.52 14.54 2.18
N GLU A 88 9.38 15.03 3.07
CA GLU A 88 10.84 14.97 2.89
C GLU A 88 11.33 13.50 2.83
N LYS A 89 10.92 12.66 3.76
CA LYS A 89 11.28 11.24 3.78
C LYS A 89 10.78 10.47 2.57
N SER A 90 9.55 10.74 2.12
CA SER A 90 9.01 10.17 0.88
C SER A 90 9.85 10.54 -0.34
N ARG A 91 10.30 11.79 -0.45
CA ARG A 91 11.20 12.25 -1.52
C ARG A 91 12.58 11.58 -1.43
N ASP A 92 13.13 11.41 -0.22
CA ASP A 92 14.42 10.75 -0.02
C ASP A 92 14.36 9.29 -0.42
N ILE A 93 13.26 8.57 -0.09
CA ILE A 93 13.02 7.19 -0.56
C ILE A 93 13.01 7.17 -2.09
N LYS A 94 12.19 8.03 -2.73
CA LYS A 94 12.10 8.09 -4.20
C LYS A 94 13.46 8.33 -4.83
N ARG A 95 14.26 9.25 -4.29
CA ARG A 95 15.61 9.55 -4.78
C ARG A 95 16.52 8.32 -4.67
N ALA A 96 16.55 7.65 -3.53
CA ALA A 96 17.34 6.43 -3.34
C ALA A 96 16.94 5.30 -4.31
N LEU A 97 15.65 5.18 -4.65
CA LEU A 97 15.15 4.23 -5.64
C LEU A 97 15.57 4.61 -7.06
N THR A 98 15.58 5.91 -7.38
CA THR A 98 15.94 6.41 -8.72
C THR A 98 17.42 6.15 -9.06
N ASP A 99 18.29 5.94 -8.08
CA ASP A 99 19.68 5.53 -8.29
C ASP A 99 19.79 4.10 -8.90
N PHE A 100 18.75 3.27 -8.77
CA PHE A 100 18.71 1.92 -9.35
C PHE A 100 18.09 1.89 -10.75
N THR A 101 17.11 2.71 -11.01
CA THR A 101 16.44 2.84 -12.32
C THR A 101 15.66 4.15 -12.38
N PRO A 102 15.57 4.83 -13.55
CA PRO A 102 14.70 6.00 -13.69
C PRO A 102 13.19 5.65 -13.67
N ALA A 103 12.83 4.38 -13.85
CA ALA A 103 11.45 3.91 -13.88
C ALA A 103 10.92 3.67 -12.46
N VAL A 104 10.63 4.76 -11.74
CA VAL A 104 10.09 4.74 -10.37
C VAL A 104 8.77 5.49 -10.34
N GLU A 105 7.68 4.78 -10.05
CA GLU A 105 6.33 5.32 -9.87
C GLU A 105 6.01 5.44 -8.38
N GLN A 106 5.66 6.63 -7.94
CA GLN A 106 5.18 6.86 -6.59
C GLN A 106 3.67 6.64 -6.53
N ALA A 107 3.23 5.52 -5.97
CA ALA A 107 1.83 5.17 -5.82
C ALA A 107 1.16 5.87 -4.62
N SER A 108 1.92 6.11 -3.55
CA SER A 108 1.50 6.87 -2.37
C SER A 108 2.71 7.55 -1.70
N SER A 109 2.55 8.09 -0.50
CA SER A 109 3.65 8.66 0.28
C SER A 109 4.70 7.63 0.70
N ASP A 110 4.33 6.36 0.75
CA ASP A 110 5.09 5.24 1.34
C ASP A 110 5.21 4.02 0.41
N GLU A 111 4.55 4.02 -0.76
CA GLU A 111 4.60 2.94 -1.75
C GLU A 111 5.19 3.41 -3.08
N PHE A 112 6.20 2.68 -3.58
CA PHE A 112 6.91 3.02 -4.82
C PHE A 112 7.10 1.76 -5.67
N TYR A 113 6.55 1.78 -6.89
CA TYR A 113 6.87 0.75 -7.87
C TYR A 113 8.15 1.09 -8.61
N VAL A 114 8.97 0.07 -8.83
CA VAL A 114 10.28 0.16 -9.47
C VAL A 114 10.33 -0.88 -10.59
N ASP A 115 10.57 -0.44 -11.82
CA ASP A 115 10.74 -1.34 -12.95
C ASP A 115 12.24 -1.54 -13.24
N LEU A 116 12.68 -2.77 -13.10
CA LEU A 116 14.05 -3.22 -13.37
C LEU A 116 14.14 -4.04 -14.67
N SER A 117 13.09 -4.07 -15.49
CA SER A 117 13.13 -4.73 -16.80
C SER A 117 14.18 -4.09 -17.69
N GLY A 118 14.99 -4.90 -18.38
CA GLY A 118 16.08 -4.41 -19.23
C GLY A 118 17.35 -4.00 -18.50
N THR A 119 17.38 -4.10 -17.17
CA THR A 119 18.58 -3.78 -16.35
C THR A 119 19.46 -5.01 -16.05
N GLU A 120 19.12 -6.19 -16.58
CA GLU A 120 19.77 -7.47 -16.27
C GLU A 120 21.29 -7.42 -16.49
N ARG A 121 21.73 -6.80 -17.59
CA ARG A 121 23.16 -6.64 -17.90
C ARG A 121 23.86 -5.68 -16.94
N LEU A 122 23.16 -4.61 -16.53
CA LEU A 122 23.69 -3.63 -15.57
C LEU A 122 23.97 -4.29 -14.22
N TYR A 123 23.09 -5.17 -13.78
CA TYR A 123 23.22 -5.92 -12.54
C TYR A 123 23.83 -7.31 -12.71
N LYS A 124 24.52 -7.56 -13.86
CA LYS A 124 25.29 -8.79 -14.12
C LYS A 124 24.46 -10.07 -13.97
N GLY A 125 23.16 -10.00 -14.25
CA GLY A 125 22.23 -11.12 -14.11
C GLY A 125 21.91 -11.54 -12.68
N GLU A 126 22.16 -10.68 -11.69
CA GLU A 126 21.83 -11.03 -10.30
C GLU A 126 20.33 -11.29 -10.12
N PRO A 127 19.93 -12.20 -9.21
CA PRO A 127 18.53 -12.45 -8.88
C PRO A 127 17.83 -11.18 -8.41
N LEU A 128 16.56 -11.00 -8.81
CA LEU A 128 15.77 -9.81 -8.43
C LEU A 128 15.67 -9.61 -6.92
N ALA A 129 15.66 -10.71 -6.15
CA ALA A 129 15.68 -10.67 -4.70
C ALA A 129 16.96 -10.02 -4.13
N GLU A 130 18.12 -10.25 -4.74
CA GLU A 130 19.36 -9.60 -4.31
C GLU A 130 19.36 -8.11 -4.59
N THR A 131 18.87 -7.70 -5.79
CA THR A 131 18.64 -6.29 -6.08
C THR A 131 17.68 -5.66 -5.06
N GLY A 132 16.60 -6.39 -4.69
CA GLY A 132 15.66 -5.96 -3.65
C GLY A 132 16.33 -5.75 -2.29
N ARG A 133 17.22 -6.64 -1.87
CA ARG A 133 17.99 -6.50 -0.61
C ARG A 133 18.90 -5.28 -0.63
N ARG A 134 19.56 -5.01 -1.75
CA ARG A 134 20.40 -3.81 -1.92
C ARG A 134 19.56 -2.53 -1.85
N ILE A 135 18.42 -2.50 -2.54
CA ILE A 135 17.48 -1.37 -2.49
C ILE A 135 17.07 -1.12 -1.04
N ARG A 136 16.64 -2.16 -0.33
CA ARG A 136 16.24 -2.08 1.08
C ARG A 136 17.36 -1.50 1.96
N ALA A 137 18.57 -1.99 1.81
CA ALA A 137 19.73 -1.52 2.56
C ALA A 137 20.05 -0.05 2.25
N THR A 138 20.04 0.35 0.97
CA THR A 138 20.29 1.73 0.54
C THR A 138 19.23 2.68 1.10
N VAL A 139 17.94 2.35 0.99
CA VAL A 139 16.86 3.17 1.55
C VAL A 139 17.03 3.34 3.06
N GLN A 140 17.33 2.25 3.79
CA GLN A 140 17.55 2.31 5.23
C GLN A 140 18.75 3.19 5.61
N GLN A 141 19.84 3.08 4.88
CA GLN A 141 21.05 3.89 5.10
C GLN A 141 20.79 5.38 4.90
N VAL A 142 20.09 5.74 3.81
CA VAL A 142 19.84 7.14 3.45
C VAL A 142 18.76 7.77 4.31
N THR A 143 17.67 7.03 4.59
CA THR A 143 16.47 7.62 5.21
C THR A 143 16.31 7.27 6.69
N ARG A 144 16.98 6.23 7.18
CA ARG A 144 16.77 5.56 8.48
C ARG A 144 15.39 4.90 8.59
N LEU A 145 14.68 4.73 7.49
CA LEU A 145 13.41 4.03 7.43
C LEU A 145 13.63 2.63 6.84
N THR A 146 12.89 1.65 7.34
CA THR A 146 12.84 0.32 6.74
C THR A 146 11.76 0.28 5.67
N VAL A 147 12.02 -0.46 4.60
CA VAL A 147 11.05 -0.76 3.55
C VAL A 147 10.95 -2.26 3.36
N SER A 148 9.76 -2.77 3.13
CA SER A 148 9.55 -4.14 2.67
C SER A 148 9.46 -4.16 1.15
N ILE A 149 10.20 -5.07 0.52
CA ILE A 149 10.31 -5.18 -0.94
C ILE A 149 9.57 -6.42 -1.40
N GLY A 150 8.54 -6.23 -2.21
CA GLY A 150 7.87 -7.30 -2.93
C GLY A 150 8.22 -7.27 -4.41
N GLY A 151 8.41 -8.43 -5.03
CA GLY A 151 8.76 -8.51 -6.45
C GLY A 151 7.94 -9.54 -7.23
N GLY A 152 7.83 -9.33 -8.54
CA GLY A 152 7.18 -10.25 -9.46
C GLY A 152 7.01 -9.66 -10.86
N THR A 153 6.22 -10.32 -11.69
CA THR A 153 6.00 -9.94 -13.10
C THR A 153 4.89 -8.89 -13.28
N SER A 154 4.21 -8.50 -12.20
CA SER A 154 3.14 -7.49 -12.24
C SER A 154 3.05 -6.70 -10.93
N LYS A 155 2.43 -5.51 -10.99
CA LYS A 155 2.19 -4.67 -9.80
C LYS A 155 1.36 -5.38 -8.73
N VAL A 156 0.39 -6.21 -9.09
CA VAL A 156 -0.43 -6.94 -8.11
C VAL A 156 0.38 -7.98 -7.36
N VAL A 157 1.22 -8.74 -8.07
CA VAL A 157 2.11 -9.73 -7.45
C VAL A 157 3.13 -9.03 -6.55
N ALA A 158 3.78 -7.96 -7.04
CA ALA A 158 4.73 -7.18 -6.25
C ALA A 158 4.09 -6.61 -4.97
N LYS A 159 2.83 -6.12 -5.04
CA LYS A 159 2.13 -5.57 -3.85
C LYS A 159 1.83 -6.64 -2.81
N LEU A 160 1.32 -7.78 -3.22
CA LEU A 160 1.06 -8.89 -2.30
C LEU A 160 2.35 -9.46 -1.73
N ALA A 161 3.39 -9.58 -2.57
CA ALA A 161 4.72 -10.01 -2.15
C ALA A 161 5.33 -9.07 -1.11
N ALA A 162 5.17 -7.73 -1.24
CA ALA A 162 5.61 -6.77 -0.24
C ALA A 162 4.91 -6.99 1.12
N GLY A 163 3.61 -7.34 1.10
CA GLY A 163 2.88 -7.70 2.31
C GLY A 163 3.47 -8.94 3.01
N VAL A 164 3.80 -9.99 2.24
CA VAL A 164 4.45 -11.20 2.76
C VAL A 164 5.87 -10.92 3.24
N ALA A 165 6.60 -10.03 2.55
CA ALA A 165 7.97 -9.64 2.91
C ALA A 165 8.07 -8.94 4.26
N LYS A 166 6.99 -8.31 4.75
CA LYS A 166 7.01 -7.61 6.04
C LYS A 166 7.41 -8.56 7.16
N PRO A 167 8.30 -8.14 8.07
CA PRO A 167 8.65 -8.95 9.25
C PRO A 167 7.44 -9.05 10.20
N ALA A 168 7.46 -10.06 11.06
CA ALA A 168 6.44 -10.21 12.09
C ALA A 168 6.38 -8.94 12.99
N PRO A 169 5.19 -8.55 13.49
CA PRO A 169 3.89 -9.24 13.38
C PRO A 169 3.10 -8.90 12.10
N ALA A 170 3.58 -8.02 11.23
CA ALA A 170 2.85 -7.55 10.05
C ALA A 170 2.88 -8.55 8.88
N GLY A 171 3.90 -9.37 8.81
CA GLY A 171 4.12 -10.41 7.80
C GLY A 171 4.98 -11.53 8.35
N THR A 172 5.53 -12.36 7.49
CA THR A 172 6.35 -13.52 7.85
C THR A 172 7.74 -13.50 7.22
N GLY A 173 8.07 -12.41 6.51
CA GLY A 173 9.29 -12.28 5.74
C GLY A 173 10.44 -11.61 6.51
N ASP A 174 11.57 -11.54 5.84
CA ASP A 174 12.80 -10.88 6.27
C ASP A 174 13.01 -9.49 5.63
N GLY A 175 11.94 -8.97 5.02
CA GLY A 175 11.92 -7.67 4.34
C GLY A 175 12.02 -7.74 2.83
N VAL A 176 12.20 -8.94 2.22
CA VAL A 176 12.22 -9.10 0.76
C VAL A 176 11.52 -10.39 0.36
N TRP A 177 10.58 -10.31 -0.58
CA TRP A 177 9.93 -11.47 -1.17
C TRP A 177 9.75 -11.28 -2.67
N VAL A 178 10.31 -12.17 -3.47
CA VAL A 178 10.17 -12.14 -4.93
C VAL A 178 9.47 -13.41 -5.40
N VAL A 179 8.48 -13.24 -6.26
CA VAL A 179 7.77 -14.31 -6.95
C VAL A 179 8.42 -14.50 -8.31
N GLU A 180 9.00 -15.66 -8.54
CA GLU A 180 9.65 -15.98 -9.81
C GLU A 180 8.62 -16.11 -10.94
N PRO A 181 9.01 -15.77 -12.19
CA PRO A 181 8.14 -15.95 -13.35
C PRO A 181 7.64 -17.39 -13.47
N GLY A 182 6.32 -17.54 -13.66
CA GLY A 182 5.64 -18.84 -13.72
C GLY A 182 5.13 -19.35 -12.37
N ALA A 183 5.53 -18.74 -11.26
CA ALA A 183 5.04 -19.08 -9.91
C ALA A 183 3.86 -18.23 -9.45
N GLU A 184 3.35 -17.32 -10.28
CA GLU A 184 2.34 -16.32 -9.91
C GLU A 184 1.05 -16.98 -9.40
N ILE A 185 0.51 -17.98 -10.11
CA ILE A 185 -0.74 -18.65 -9.71
C ILE A 185 -0.57 -19.32 -8.36
N ALA A 186 0.51 -20.08 -8.15
CA ALA A 186 0.80 -20.73 -6.89
C ALA A 186 0.96 -19.74 -5.72
N PHE A 187 1.55 -18.58 -6.00
CA PHE A 187 1.65 -17.50 -5.04
C PHE A 187 0.28 -16.89 -4.72
N MET A 188 -0.53 -16.59 -5.75
CA MET A 188 -1.86 -15.99 -5.59
C MET A 188 -2.83 -16.90 -4.83
N GLN A 189 -2.73 -18.22 -4.94
CA GLN A 189 -3.56 -19.20 -4.23
C GLN A 189 -3.44 -19.10 -2.69
N ARG A 190 -2.40 -18.46 -2.17
CA ARG A 190 -2.21 -18.24 -0.72
C ARG A 190 -3.26 -17.29 -0.13
N PHE A 191 -3.90 -16.46 -0.95
CA PHE A 191 -4.73 -15.34 -0.52
C PHE A 191 -6.23 -15.62 -0.58
N SER A 192 -6.96 -15.00 0.32
CA SER A 192 -8.40 -14.78 0.18
C SER A 192 -8.66 -13.64 -0.82
N LEU A 193 -9.86 -13.57 -1.37
CA LEU A 193 -10.22 -12.46 -2.26
C LEU A 193 -10.25 -11.10 -1.54
N ALA A 194 -10.44 -11.10 -0.22
CA ALA A 194 -10.42 -9.88 0.60
C ALA A 194 -9.02 -9.22 0.65
N GLU A 195 -7.96 -10.02 0.47
CA GLU A 195 -6.58 -9.54 0.48
C GLU A 195 -6.13 -9.02 -0.89
N ILE A 196 -6.89 -9.32 -1.96
CA ILE A 196 -6.56 -8.87 -3.30
C ILE A 196 -6.80 -7.35 -3.44
N PRO A 197 -5.81 -6.57 -3.86
CA PRO A 197 -5.98 -5.13 -4.08
C PRO A 197 -7.17 -4.80 -4.98
N SER A 198 -7.97 -3.82 -4.58
CA SER A 198 -9.20 -3.37 -5.23
C SER A 198 -10.42 -4.30 -5.08
N VAL A 199 -10.34 -5.36 -4.25
CA VAL A 199 -11.50 -6.16 -3.86
C VAL A 199 -12.04 -5.63 -2.52
N GLY A 200 -12.79 -4.53 -2.56
CA GLY A 200 -13.39 -3.90 -1.38
C GLY A 200 -14.62 -4.67 -0.84
N PRO A 201 -15.15 -4.29 0.35
CA PRO A 201 -16.23 -5.02 1.03
C PRO A 201 -17.48 -5.26 0.17
N ARG A 202 -17.93 -4.25 -0.58
CA ARG A 202 -19.10 -4.39 -1.46
C ARG A 202 -18.87 -5.40 -2.59
N PHE A 203 -17.66 -5.45 -3.12
CA PHE A 203 -17.33 -6.44 -4.15
C PHE A 203 -17.21 -7.84 -3.55
N GLN A 204 -16.65 -7.98 -2.35
CA GLN A 204 -16.62 -9.24 -1.61
C GLN A 204 -18.03 -9.80 -1.35
N GLU A 205 -18.99 -8.96 -0.95
CA GLU A 205 -20.38 -9.36 -0.78
C GLU A 205 -21.00 -9.88 -2.09
N ARG A 206 -20.70 -9.25 -3.22
CA ARG A 206 -21.16 -9.72 -4.54
C ARG A 206 -20.54 -11.06 -4.91
N LEU A 207 -19.21 -11.20 -4.71
CA LEU A 207 -18.48 -12.44 -4.99
C LEU A 207 -19.01 -13.60 -4.13
N ALA A 208 -19.31 -13.33 -2.86
CA ALA A 208 -19.84 -14.33 -1.94
C ALA A 208 -21.19 -14.92 -2.40
N LYS A 209 -22.02 -14.19 -3.16
CA LYS A 209 -23.28 -14.71 -3.73
C LYS A 209 -23.05 -15.83 -4.74
N PHE A 210 -21.86 -15.89 -5.34
CA PHE A 210 -21.41 -16.92 -6.27
C PHE A 210 -20.49 -17.94 -5.61
N GLY A 211 -20.35 -17.90 -4.27
CA GLY A 211 -19.48 -18.82 -3.52
C GLY A 211 -18.00 -18.49 -3.63
N LEU A 212 -17.63 -17.33 -4.22
CA LEU A 212 -16.24 -16.94 -4.42
C LEU A 212 -15.71 -16.18 -3.18
N ARG A 213 -14.76 -16.78 -2.47
CA ARG A 213 -14.13 -16.22 -1.25
C ARG A 213 -12.60 -16.23 -1.32
N ARG A 214 -12.04 -17.23 -2.00
CA ARG A 214 -10.59 -17.42 -2.16
C ARG A 214 -10.21 -17.35 -3.64
N VAL A 215 -8.93 -17.15 -3.88
CA VAL A 215 -8.37 -17.20 -5.24
C VAL A 215 -8.67 -18.53 -5.92
N ASP A 216 -8.56 -19.66 -5.20
CA ASP A 216 -8.87 -21.00 -5.70
C ASP A 216 -10.31 -21.13 -6.22
N ASP A 217 -11.27 -20.47 -5.58
CA ASP A 217 -12.65 -20.52 -6.03
C ASP A 217 -12.80 -19.91 -7.43
N VAL A 218 -12.11 -18.81 -7.68
CA VAL A 218 -12.15 -18.11 -8.98
C VAL A 218 -11.35 -18.86 -10.05
N LEU A 219 -10.22 -19.47 -9.69
CA LEU A 219 -9.36 -20.21 -10.65
C LEU A 219 -10.08 -21.39 -11.32
N ARG A 220 -11.13 -21.96 -10.69
CA ARG A 220 -11.94 -23.05 -11.23
C ARG A 220 -12.87 -22.63 -12.37
N HIS A 221 -13.02 -21.32 -12.59
CA HIS A 221 -13.98 -20.78 -13.55
C HIS A 221 -13.27 -20.14 -14.74
N GLU A 222 -13.88 -20.33 -15.90
CA GLU A 222 -13.46 -19.70 -17.13
C GLU A 222 -13.80 -18.21 -17.13
N ARG A 223 -13.06 -17.44 -17.93
CA ARG A 223 -13.26 -15.99 -18.07
C ARG A 223 -14.69 -15.62 -18.43
N HIS A 224 -15.30 -16.39 -19.36
CA HIS A 224 -16.69 -16.17 -19.78
C HIS A 224 -17.69 -16.33 -18.62
N THR A 225 -17.53 -17.35 -17.79
CA THR A 225 -18.41 -17.59 -16.62
C THR A 225 -18.37 -16.40 -15.67
N LEU A 226 -17.18 -15.89 -15.38
CA LEU A 226 -17.02 -14.73 -14.51
C LEU A 226 -17.61 -13.45 -15.16
N ALA A 227 -17.50 -13.31 -16.48
CA ALA A 227 -18.11 -12.20 -17.21
C ALA A 227 -19.65 -12.24 -17.15
N VAL A 228 -20.26 -13.41 -17.23
CA VAL A 228 -21.72 -13.58 -17.07
C VAL A 228 -22.17 -13.20 -15.66
N TRP A 229 -21.42 -13.58 -14.61
CA TRP A 229 -21.81 -13.32 -13.23
C TRP A 229 -21.56 -11.87 -12.77
N LEU A 230 -20.49 -11.27 -13.23
CA LEU A 230 -19.99 -10.00 -12.69
C LEU A 230 -20.07 -8.84 -13.71
N GLY A 231 -20.33 -9.16 -14.97
CA GLY A 231 -20.19 -8.26 -16.10
C GLY A 231 -18.80 -8.37 -16.75
N GLU A 232 -18.73 -8.05 -18.06
CA GLU A 232 -17.52 -8.22 -18.89
C GLU A 232 -16.26 -7.63 -18.24
N ARG A 233 -16.35 -6.36 -17.80
CA ARG A 233 -15.19 -5.66 -17.27
C ARG A 233 -14.67 -6.25 -15.97
N GLU A 234 -15.56 -6.45 -15.00
CA GLU A 234 -15.18 -6.93 -13.66
C GLU A 234 -14.82 -8.42 -13.68
N GLY A 235 -15.55 -9.23 -14.48
CA GLY A 235 -15.25 -10.66 -14.64
C GLY A 235 -13.90 -10.90 -15.30
N ALA A 236 -13.59 -10.18 -16.37
CA ALA A 236 -12.29 -10.23 -17.02
C ALA A 236 -11.17 -9.75 -16.09
N TRP A 237 -11.39 -8.64 -15.40
CA TRP A 237 -10.44 -8.11 -14.42
C TRP A 237 -10.14 -9.11 -13.30
N LEU A 238 -11.16 -9.74 -12.71
CA LEU A 238 -10.98 -10.71 -11.64
C LEU A 238 -10.26 -11.97 -12.12
N TYR A 239 -10.62 -12.45 -13.32
CA TYR A 239 -9.96 -13.60 -13.98
C TYR A 239 -8.45 -13.39 -14.11
N ASP A 240 -8.05 -12.23 -14.60
CA ASP A 240 -6.63 -11.87 -14.77
C ASP A 240 -5.96 -11.66 -13.40
N ARG A 241 -6.64 -10.95 -12.51
CA ARG A 241 -6.09 -10.58 -11.20
C ARG A 241 -5.70 -11.77 -10.34
N VAL A 242 -6.54 -12.81 -10.27
CA VAL A 242 -6.24 -14.02 -9.48
C VAL A 242 -5.14 -14.89 -10.08
N ARG A 243 -4.78 -14.65 -11.34
CA ARG A 243 -3.66 -15.31 -12.03
C ARG A 243 -2.36 -14.52 -11.93
N GLY A 244 -2.36 -13.44 -11.14
CA GLY A 244 -1.21 -12.55 -11.02
C GLY A 244 -1.00 -11.67 -12.25
N ILE A 245 -1.94 -11.69 -13.20
CA ILE A 245 -1.89 -10.84 -14.39
C ILE A 245 -2.41 -9.45 -14.04
N GLY A 246 -1.62 -8.43 -14.31
CA GLY A 246 -1.95 -7.05 -14.01
C GLY A 246 -1.05 -6.07 -14.73
N GLY A 247 -1.21 -4.76 -14.47
CA GLY A 247 -0.33 -3.76 -15.03
C GLY A 247 1.12 -4.00 -14.62
N ALA A 248 2.01 -4.04 -15.60
CA ALA A 248 3.46 -4.06 -15.41
C ALA A 248 4.10 -2.71 -15.74
N THR A 249 3.33 -1.78 -16.32
CA THR A 249 3.83 -0.44 -16.66
C THR A 249 4.01 0.39 -15.39
N VAL A 250 5.23 0.88 -15.19
CA VAL A 250 5.61 1.81 -14.13
C VAL A 250 5.64 3.22 -14.72
N ASP A 251 4.75 4.09 -14.27
CA ASP A 251 4.67 5.49 -14.74
C ASP A 251 5.56 6.41 -13.92
N ALA A 252 6.75 6.65 -14.43
CA ALA A 252 7.73 7.53 -13.77
C ALA A 252 7.32 9.03 -13.80
N ARG A 253 6.43 9.43 -14.71
CA ARG A 253 6.05 10.85 -14.88
C ARG A 253 5.03 11.31 -13.86
N GLY A 254 4.10 10.42 -13.47
CA GLY A 254 3.17 10.65 -12.36
C GLY A 254 2.35 11.93 -12.50
N GLU A 255 1.73 12.15 -13.67
CA GLU A 255 0.83 13.28 -13.84
C GLU A 255 -0.37 13.16 -12.89
N ALA A 256 -0.67 14.23 -12.16
CA ALA A 256 -1.83 14.27 -11.28
C ALA A 256 -3.11 14.17 -12.11
N GLN A 257 -3.86 13.08 -11.94
CA GLN A 257 -5.13 12.85 -12.65
C GLN A 257 -6.32 13.53 -11.97
N SER A 258 -6.20 13.86 -10.69
CA SER A 258 -7.24 14.53 -9.90
C SER A 258 -6.63 15.34 -8.76
N ILE A 259 -7.34 16.39 -8.36
CA ILE A 259 -7.06 17.17 -7.16
C ILE A 259 -8.30 17.04 -6.28
N SER A 260 -8.12 16.60 -5.04
CA SER A 260 -9.19 16.51 -4.04
C SER A 260 -8.77 17.16 -2.75
N ARG A 261 -9.74 17.69 -2.02
CA ARG A 261 -9.58 18.19 -0.67
C ARG A 261 -10.78 17.76 0.18
N ASP A 262 -10.49 17.19 1.34
CA ASP A 262 -11.50 16.78 2.30
C ASP A 262 -11.37 17.64 3.56
N ASP A 263 -12.50 18.18 4.03
CA ASP A 263 -12.57 18.90 5.31
C ASP A 263 -13.54 18.17 6.25
N THR A 264 -13.10 17.93 7.50
CA THR A 264 -13.95 17.34 8.55
C THR A 264 -14.52 18.44 9.43
N PHE A 265 -15.86 18.53 9.48
CA PHE A 265 -16.53 19.51 10.32
C PHE A 265 -16.46 19.12 11.80
N PRO A 266 -16.34 20.10 12.72
CA PRO A 266 -16.25 19.84 14.16
C PRO A 266 -17.53 19.25 14.75
N ALA A 267 -18.68 19.45 14.09
CA ALA A 267 -19.99 18.89 14.45
C ALA A 267 -20.74 18.46 13.18
N ASP A 268 -21.81 17.68 13.37
CA ASP A 268 -22.70 17.32 12.27
C ASP A 268 -23.33 18.58 11.67
N VAL A 269 -23.31 18.69 10.36
CA VAL A 269 -23.88 19.80 9.61
C VAL A 269 -25.22 19.34 9.05
N SER A 270 -26.31 20.08 9.32
CA SER A 270 -27.59 19.85 8.66
C SER A 270 -27.43 20.05 7.15
N ASP A 271 -28.14 19.26 6.37
CA ASP A 271 -28.15 19.34 4.89
C ASP A 271 -28.87 20.63 4.42
N ASP A 272 -28.31 21.75 4.81
CA ASP A 272 -28.71 23.07 4.33
C ASP A 272 -27.86 23.39 3.10
N ALA A 273 -28.45 23.19 1.92
CA ALA A 273 -27.80 23.33 0.62
C ALA A 273 -27.05 24.65 0.45
N GLY A 274 -27.54 25.74 1.04
CA GLY A 274 -26.89 27.06 1.02
C GLY A 274 -25.57 27.08 1.79
N ARG A 275 -25.48 26.42 2.91
CA ARG A 275 -24.32 26.37 3.80
C ARG A 275 -23.22 25.46 3.25
N LEU A 276 -23.58 24.30 2.72
CA LEU A 276 -22.66 23.37 2.05
C LEU A 276 -22.07 23.99 0.79
N CYS A 277 -22.86 24.65 -0.06
CA CYS A 277 -22.35 25.35 -1.25
C CYS A 277 -21.41 26.50 -0.91
N ALA A 278 -21.64 27.25 0.16
CA ALA A 278 -20.74 28.31 0.61
C ALA A 278 -19.38 27.75 1.07
N LEU A 279 -19.39 26.64 1.81
CA LEU A 279 -18.17 25.95 2.28
C LEU A 279 -17.35 25.37 1.12
N VAL A 280 -18.00 24.75 0.12
CA VAL A 280 -17.32 24.25 -1.08
C VAL A 280 -16.63 25.38 -1.85
N ARG A 281 -17.28 26.53 -2.01
CA ARG A 281 -16.68 27.71 -2.68
C ARG A 281 -15.44 28.25 -1.96
N VAL A 282 -15.44 28.28 -0.62
CA VAL A 282 -14.26 28.70 0.17
C VAL A 282 -13.11 27.69 0.04
N THR A 283 -13.41 26.41 -0.10
CA THR A 283 -12.42 25.34 -0.23
C THR A 283 -11.74 25.36 -1.61
N VAL A 284 -12.47 25.68 -2.67
CA VAL A 284 -11.94 25.77 -4.05
C VAL A 284 -11.13 27.06 -4.27
N ALA A 285 -11.39 28.11 -3.49
CA ALA A 285 -10.70 29.41 -3.62
C ALA A 285 -9.38 29.51 -2.82
N ARG A 286 -8.98 28.49 -2.10
CA ARG A 286 -7.72 28.38 -1.35
C ARG A 286 -6.79 27.35 -1.95
#